data_cf1448bb16dbf9d554dcce39c56a38db
#
_entry.id   cf1448bb16dbf9d554dcce39c56a38db
#
_cell.length_a   1.000
_cell.length_b   1.000
_cell.length_c   1.000
_cell.angle_alpha   90.00
_cell.angle_beta   90.00
_cell.angle_gamma   90.00
#
_symmetry.space_group_name_H-M   'P 1'
#
loop_
_entity.id
_entity.type
_entity.pdbx_description
1 polymer ?
#
loop_
_entity_poly.entity_id
_entity_poly.type
_entity_poly.pdbx_seq_one_letter_code
_entity_poly.pdbx_strand_id
1 'polypeptide(L)'
;LVGLSYHDKVNAINEWYRQIFAESLGKNKRAKNYISSYGSIDQHSQFQLYIDGPHDKHFYFFKIENRNKTIISNASLIKGYNLMSTLEEGAIKTLMQKKFLVTQFSIKDDFTSYCYLIFFLIFDIYLRSKFEKINFLDQPAVEILKKNTKA
;
A
#
# COMPACT_ATOMS: atom_id res chain seq x y z
N LEU A 1 5.74 4.19 -6.26
CA LEU A 1 5.37 3.78 -4.90
C LEU A 1 4.98 2.31 -4.87
N VAL A 2 5.32 1.59 -3.80
CA VAL A 2 4.91 0.20 -3.56
C VAL A 2 4.28 0.13 -2.17
N GLY A 3 3.00 -0.20 -2.11
CA GLY A 3 2.29 -0.44 -0.87
C GLY A 3 2.31 -1.93 -0.53
N LEU A 4 2.81 -2.29 0.64
CA LEU A 4 2.91 -3.65 1.15
C LEU A 4 2.03 -3.85 2.37
N SER A 5 1.32 -4.96 2.40
CA SER A 5 0.54 -5.40 3.56
C SER A 5 0.68 -6.89 3.78
N TYR A 6 0.69 -7.32 5.03
CA TYR A 6 0.75 -8.73 5.44
C TYR A 6 -0.53 -9.16 6.17
N HIS A 7 -1.59 -8.35 6.05
CA HIS A 7 -2.87 -8.60 6.70
C HIS A 7 -4.03 -8.17 5.79
N ASP A 8 -5.04 -9.03 5.64
CA ASP A 8 -6.15 -8.86 4.70
C ASP A 8 -6.90 -7.54 4.85
N LYS A 9 -7.19 -7.13 6.09
CA LYS A 9 -7.94 -5.89 6.34
C LYS A 9 -7.23 -4.64 5.81
N VAL A 10 -5.92 -4.53 6.07
CA VAL A 10 -5.13 -3.40 5.56
C VAL A 10 -4.75 -3.58 4.09
N ASN A 11 -4.74 -4.81 3.58
CA ASN A 11 -4.59 -5.05 2.14
C ASN A 11 -5.76 -4.46 1.34
N ALA A 12 -6.98 -4.58 1.84
CA ALA A 12 -8.14 -3.94 1.22
C ALA A 12 -7.98 -2.41 1.11
N ILE A 13 -7.42 -1.78 2.15
CA ILE A 13 -7.11 -0.34 2.13
C ILE A 13 -5.98 -0.03 1.14
N ASN A 14 -4.96 -0.87 1.07
CA ASN A 14 -3.86 -0.75 0.12
C ASN A 14 -4.36 -0.80 -1.34
N GLU A 15 -5.25 -1.76 -1.65
CA GLU A 15 -5.90 -1.87 -2.96
C GLU A 15 -6.79 -0.66 -3.28
N TRP A 16 -7.58 -0.21 -2.32
CA TRP A 16 -8.39 0.99 -2.47
C TRP A 16 -7.50 2.22 -2.70
N TYR A 17 -6.40 2.36 -1.97
CA TYR A 17 -5.48 3.49 -2.15
C TYR A 17 -4.82 3.45 -3.53
N ARG A 18 -4.48 2.27 -4.06
CA ARG A 18 -4.02 2.12 -5.45
C ARG A 18 -5.00 2.71 -6.45
N GLN A 19 -6.29 2.44 -6.26
CA GLN A 19 -7.33 2.96 -7.14
C GLN A 19 -7.39 4.49 -7.08
N ILE A 20 -7.60 5.06 -5.90
CA ILE A 20 -7.75 6.51 -5.78
C ILE A 20 -6.47 7.27 -6.15
N PHE A 21 -5.30 6.68 -5.93
CA PHE A 21 -4.02 7.23 -6.36
C PHE A 21 -3.94 7.33 -7.89
N ALA A 22 -4.28 6.26 -8.58
CA ALA A 22 -4.27 6.23 -10.05
C ALA A 22 -5.30 7.20 -10.65
N GLU A 23 -6.52 7.22 -10.13
CA GLU A 23 -7.59 8.09 -10.61
C GLU A 23 -7.30 9.58 -10.38
N SER A 24 -6.74 9.91 -9.22
CA SER A 24 -6.49 11.30 -8.82
C SER A 24 -5.20 11.87 -9.39
N LEU A 25 -4.10 11.10 -9.37
CA LEU A 25 -2.76 11.58 -9.71
C LEU A 25 -2.25 11.07 -11.07
N GLY A 26 -2.87 10.03 -11.66
CA GLY A 26 -2.46 9.40 -12.90
C GLY A 26 -2.63 10.28 -14.16
N LYS A 27 -2.16 11.52 -14.13
CA LYS A 27 -2.42 12.55 -15.16
C LYS A 27 -1.13 13.20 -15.65
N ASN A 28 -1.22 13.89 -16.81
CA ASN A 28 -0.15 14.71 -17.36
C ASN A 28 1.17 13.96 -17.63
N LYS A 29 1.14 12.62 -17.75
CA LYS A 29 2.33 11.77 -18.00
C LYS A 29 3.45 11.95 -16.94
N ARG A 30 3.13 12.49 -15.77
CA ARG A 30 4.09 12.77 -14.69
C ARG A 30 3.91 11.89 -13.47
N ALA A 31 2.73 11.30 -13.31
CA ALA A 31 2.43 10.48 -12.15
C ALA A 31 3.33 9.26 -12.06
N LYS A 32 3.77 8.98 -10.85
CA LYS A 32 4.42 7.71 -10.53
C LYS A 32 3.37 6.62 -10.39
N ASN A 33 3.72 5.40 -10.76
CA ASN A 33 2.85 4.26 -10.53
C ASN A 33 2.77 3.94 -9.03
N TYR A 34 1.59 3.54 -8.58
CA TYR A 34 1.39 2.89 -7.31
C TYR A 34 1.16 1.39 -7.55
N ILE A 35 1.95 0.56 -6.91
CA ILE A 35 1.86 -0.89 -6.96
C ILE A 35 1.34 -1.35 -5.60
N SER A 36 0.18 -1.99 -5.56
CA SER A 36 -0.30 -2.68 -4.39
C SER A 36 0.29 -4.10 -4.39
N SER A 37 0.88 -4.46 -3.27
CA SER A 37 1.64 -5.71 -3.09
C SER A 37 1.15 -6.41 -1.82
N TYR A 38 0.81 -7.70 -1.95
CA TYR A 38 0.45 -8.53 -0.81
C TYR A 38 1.68 -9.28 -0.33
N GLY A 39 2.19 -8.89 0.82
CA GLY A 39 3.54 -9.22 1.27
C GLY A 39 3.87 -10.70 1.29
N SER A 40 2.97 -11.57 1.77
CA SER A 40 3.22 -13.01 1.83
C SER A 40 3.34 -13.67 0.44
N ILE A 41 2.67 -13.12 -0.58
CA ILE A 41 2.73 -13.62 -1.96
C ILE A 41 3.91 -12.96 -2.69
N ASP A 42 4.00 -11.65 -2.62
CA ASP A 42 4.94 -10.87 -3.41
C ASP A 42 6.37 -10.93 -2.87
N GLN A 43 6.55 -11.37 -1.65
CA GLN A 43 7.87 -11.69 -1.11
C GLN A 43 8.56 -12.80 -1.91
N HIS A 44 7.79 -13.67 -2.55
CA HIS A 44 8.30 -14.75 -3.39
C HIS A 44 8.27 -14.42 -4.89
N SER A 45 7.45 -13.46 -5.32
CA SER A 45 7.26 -13.14 -6.73
C SER A 45 7.93 -11.82 -7.17
N GLN A 46 7.94 -10.79 -6.31
CA GLN A 46 8.36 -9.44 -6.68
C GLN A 46 9.60 -8.94 -5.91
N PHE A 47 9.93 -9.52 -4.76
CA PHE A 47 10.98 -8.97 -3.90
C PHE A 47 12.35 -8.97 -4.54
N GLN A 48 12.69 -9.94 -5.42
CA GLN A 48 13.91 -9.92 -6.19
C GLN A 48 14.01 -8.64 -7.04
N LEU A 49 12.93 -8.31 -7.76
CA LEU A 49 12.85 -7.08 -8.55
C LEU A 49 12.90 -5.82 -7.68
N TYR A 50 12.27 -5.86 -6.51
CA TYR A 50 12.27 -4.70 -5.60
C TYR A 50 13.65 -4.41 -5.06
N ILE A 51 14.45 -5.43 -4.71
CA ILE A 51 15.75 -5.29 -4.05
C ILE A 51 16.88 -5.04 -5.05
N ASP A 52 16.85 -5.71 -6.20
CA ASP A 52 17.98 -5.77 -7.14
C ASP A 52 17.67 -5.09 -8.48
N GLY A 53 16.43 -4.66 -8.68
CA GLY A 53 16.01 -3.85 -9.82
C GLY A 53 16.30 -2.37 -9.64
N PRO A 54 15.67 -1.48 -10.46
CA PRO A 54 15.87 -0.04 -10.36
C PRO A 54 15.59 0.51 -8.95
N HIS A 55 16.52 1.30 -8.41
CA HIS A 55 16.44 1.88 -7.07
C HIS A 55 15.59 3.18 -7.06
N ASP A 56 14.36 3.07 -7.57
CA ASP A 56 13.42 4.17 -7.79
C ASP A 56 12.14 4.06 -6.93
N LYS A 57 12.15 3.14 -5.97
CA LYS A 57 10.94 2.79 -5.20
C LYS A 57 10.96 3.38 -3.80
N HIS A 58 9.78 3.81 -3.36
CA HIS A 58 9.47 4.13 -1.97
C HIS A 58 8.43 3.12 -1.51
N PHE A 59 8.66 2.48 -0.38
CA PHE A 59 7.81 1.42 0.16
C PHE A 59 6.94 1.94 1.30
N TYR A 60 5.64 1.66 1.21
CA TYR A 60 4.64 1.90 2.24
C TYR A 60 4.23 0.58 2.86
N PHE A 61 4.43 0.42 4.15
CA PHE A 61 3.97 -0.74 4.91
C PHE A 61 2.72 -0.38 5.71
N PHE A 62 1.65 -1.14 5.49
CA PHE A 62 0.41 -1.03 6.23
C PHE A 62 0.35 -2.13 7.28
N LYS A 63 0.52 -1.74 8.55
CA LYS A 63 0.64 -2.66 9.69
C LYS A 63 -0.53 -2.52 10.65
N ILE A 64 -0.90 -3.62 11.29
CA ILE A 64 -1.80 -3.61 12.44
C ILE A 64 -0.95 -3.81 13.70
N GLU A 65 -1.00 -2.81 14.59
CA GLU A 65 -0.39 -2.90 15.92
C GLU A 65 -1.18 -3.85 16.81
N ASN A 66 -0.48 -4.44 17.81
CA ASN A 66 -1.10 -5.22 18.88
C ASN A 66 -2.22 -6.15 18.40
N ARG A 67 -1.88 -6.96 17.44
CA ARG A 67 -2.72 -8.07 17.06
C ARG A 67 -2.96 -8.85 18.34
N ASN A 68 -4.15 -8.74 18.93
CA ASN A 68 -4.49 -9.35 20.21
C ASN A 68 -4.18 -10.84 20.18
N LYS A 69 -3.12 -11.25 20.86
CA LYS A 69 -2.77 -12.66 21.10
C LYS A 69 -3.88 -13.41 21.85
N THR A 70 -4.87 -12.68 22.37
CA THR A 70 -5.85 -13.13 23.35
C THR A 70 -7.02 -13.91 22.77
N ILE A 71 -7.25 -13.93 21.45
CA ILE A 71 -8.45 -14.56 20.86
C ILE A 71 -8.12 -15.82 20.07
N ILE A 72 -6.85 -16.11 19.82
CA ILE A 72 -6.48 -17.28 19.04
C ILE A 72 -6.17 -18.44 20.00
N SER A 73 -7.18 -19.26 20.27
CA SER A 73 -7.04 -20.49 21.09
C SER A 73 -6.32 -21.63 20.35
N ASN A 74 -6.12 -21.51 19.04
CA ASN A 74 -5.51 -22.55 18.21
C ASN A 74 -4.02 -22.25 17.99
N ALA A 75 -3.14 -23.15 18.48
CA ALA A 75 -1.69 -23.03 18.38
C ALA A 75 -1.18 -22.92 16.93
N SER A 76 -1.85 -23.55 15.96
CA SER A 76 -1.48 -23.45 14.54
C SER A 76 -1.75 -22.06 13.95
N LEU A 77 -2.84 -21.43 14.36
CA LEU A 77 -3.16 -20.05 13.95
C LEU A 77 -2.20 -19.03 14.57
N ILE A 78 -1.79 -19.24 15.83
CA ILE A 78 -0.78 -18.39 16.50
C ILE A 78 0.56 -18.48 15.76
N LYS A 79 0.97 -19.69 15.34
CA LYS A 79 2.21 -19.88 14.57
C LYS A 79 2.15 -19.17 13.21
N GLY A 80 1.05 -19.30 12.47
CA GLY A 80 0.86 -18.63 11.20
C GLY A 80 0.89 -17.09 11.33
N TYR A 81 0.27 -16.59 12.37
CA TYR A 81 0.26 -15.18 12.69
C TYR A 81 1.66 -14.61 13.03
N ASN A 82 2.42 -15.31 13.88
CA ASN A 82 3.79 -14.93 14.20
C ASN A 82 4.69 -14.97 12.95
N LEU A 83 4.43 -15.93 12.04
CA LEU A 83 5.14 -16.01 10.77
C LEU A 83 4.91 -14.77 9.93
N MET A 84 3.66 -14.32 9.74
CA MET A 84 3.36 -13.10 8.94
C MET A 84 4.06 -11.86 9.50
N SER A 85 4.05 -11.67 10.82
CA SER A 85 4.76 -10.57 11.46
C SER A 85 6.28 -10.67 11.26
N THR A 86 6.85 -11.87 11.36
CA THR A 86 8.29 -12.09 11.13
C THR A 86 8.68 -11.81 9.68
N LEU A 87 7.85 -12.23 8.71
CA LEU A 87 8.07 -11.96 7.30
C LEU A 87 8.01 -10.45 7.01
N GLU A 88 7.03 -9.74 7.57
CA GLU A 88 6.90 -8.30 7.46
C GLU A 88 8.12 -7.55 8.00
N GLU A 89 8.56 -7.89 9.21
CA GLU A 89 9.74 -7.28 9.83
C GLU A 89 11.02 -7.58 9.04
N GLY A 90 11.16 -8.80 8.53
CA GLY A 90 12.27 -9.20 7.68
C GLY A 90 12.32 -8.39 6.38
N ALA A 91 11.16 -8.18 5.75
CA ALA A 91 11.03 -7.36 4.56
C ALA A 91 11.44 -5.91 4.80
N ILE A 92 10.90 -5.29 5.85
CA ILE A 92 11.22 -3.91 6.25
C ILE A 92 12.73 -3.77 6.49
N LYS A 93 13.31 -4.66 7.31
CA LYS A 93 14.74 -4.65 7.64
C LYS A 93 15.60 -4.76 6.38
N THR A 94 15.26 -5.67 5.48
CA THR A 94 16.01 -5.87 4.22
C THR A 94 15.97 -4.62 3.34
N LEU A 95 14.80 -4.03 3.14
CA LEU A 95 14.67 -2.81 2.34
C LEU A 95 15.44 -1.63 2.94
N MET A 96 15.38 -1.46 4.26
CA MET A 96 16.13 -0.42 4.96
C MET A 96 17.66 -0.65 4.85
N GLN A 97 18.15 -1.88 4.97
CA GLN A 97 19.55 -2.23 4.76
C GLN A 97 20.01 -1.92 3.34
N LYS A 98 19.13 -2.08 2.36
CA LYS A 98 19.36 -1.73 0.95
C LYS A 98 19.14 -0.23 0.68
N LYS A 99 18.92 0.58 1.72
CA LYS A 99 18.76 2.05 1.64
C LYS A 99 17.54 2.52 0.85
N PHE A 100 16.50 1.70 0.73
CA PHE A 100 15.23 2.14 0.22
C PHE A 100 14.51 3.04 1.23
N LEU A 101 13.72 3.97 0.72
CA LEU A 101 12.82 4.77 1.55
C LEU A 101 11.63 3.90 1.96
N VAL A 102 11.44 3.76 3.27
CA VAL A 102 10.36 2.95 3.88
C VAL A 102 9.55 3.83 4.81
N THR A 103 8.24 3.88 4.58
CA THR A 103 7.27 4.50 5.48
C THR A 103 6.35 3.41 6.04
N GLN A 104 6.13 3.43 7.36
CA GLN A 104 5.27 2.47 8.03
C GLN A 104 4.03 3.19 8.58
N PHE A 105 2.85 2.70 8.22
CA PHE A 105 1.56 3.10 8.77
C PHE A 105 1.09 2.02 9.75
N SER A 106 1.29 2.26 11.03
CA SER A 106 0.89 1.35 12.09
C SER A 106 -0.41 1.82 12.71
N ILE A 107 -1.43 0.97 12.68
CA ILE A 107 -2.76 1.26 13.23
C ILE A 107 -3.22 0.16 14.16
N LYS A 108 -4.12 0.48 15.08
CA LYS A 108 -4.84 -0.50 15.87
C LYS A 108 -5.92 -1.18 15.03
N ASP A 109 -6.29 -2.42 15.39
CA ASP A 109 -7.39 -3.13 14.73
C ASP A 109 -8.74 -2.66 15.29
N ASP A 110 -9.07 -1.40 15.04
CA ASP A 110 -10.34 -0.78 15.44
C ASP A 110 -10.85 0.18 14.35
N PHE A 111 -12.16 0.41 14.35
CA PHE A 111 -12.84 1.24 13.36
C PHE A 111 -12.25 2.65 13.24
N THR A 112 -11.96 3.28 14.37
CA THR A 112 -11.44 4.65 14.41
C THR A 112 -10.07 4.74 13.75
N SER A 113 -9.18 3.79 14.02
CA SER A 113 -7.84 3.73 13.42
C SER A 113 -7.89 3.51 11.92
N TYR A 114 -8.82 2.69 11.43
CA TYR A 114 -9.05 2.54 9.98
C TYR A 114 -9.55 3.84 9.35
N CYS A 115 -10.48 4.56 9.99
CA CYS A 115 -10.95 5.87 9.51
C CYS A 115 -9.79 6.88 9.44
N TYR A 116 -8.93 6.94 10.44
CA TYR A 116 -7.76 7.82 10.41
C TYR A 116 -6.81 7.48 9.28
N LEU A 117 -6.52 6.20 9.04
CA LEU A 117 -5.66 5.79 7.94
C LEU A 117 -6.26 6.21 6.59
N ILE A 118 -7.54 5.96 6.36
CA ILE A 118 -8.24 6.33 5.12
C ILE A 118 -8.18 7.86 4.93
N PHE A 119 -8.49 8.63 5.98
CA PHE A 119 -8.43 10.08 5.91
C PHE A 119 -7.02 10.57 5.60
N PHE A 120 -6.00 10.00 6.25
CA PHE A 120 -4.60 10.34 5.99
C PHE A 120 -4.21 10.07 4.53
N LEU A 121 -4.62 8.93 3.96
CA LEU A 121 -4.32 8.57 2.57
C LEU A 121 -5.01 9.50 1.56
N ILE A 122 -6.25 9.93 1.84
CA ILE A 122 -6.92 10.97 1.04
C ILE A 122 -6.15 12.30 1.12
N PHE A 123 -5.70 12.66 2.32
CA PHE A 123 -4.93 13.88 2.51
C PHE A 123 -3.55 13.83 1.82
N ASP A 124 -2.89 12.66 1.80
CA ASP A 124 -1.66 12.45 1.03
C ASP A 124 -1.87 12.73 -0.47
N ILE A 125 -2.97 12.23 -1.06
CA ILE A 125 -3.33 12.51 -2.45
C ILE A 125 -3.55 14.01 -2.67
N TYR A 126 -4.27 14.65 -1.77
CA TYR A 126 -4.50 16.10 -1.84
C TYR A 126 -3.18 16.87 -1.83
N LEU A 127 -2.27 16.58 -0.90
CA LEU A 127 -0.97 17.24 -0.83
C LEU A 127 -0.14 16.99 -2.10
N ARG A 128 -0.06 15.75 -2.58
CA ARG A 128 0.65 15.42 -3.83
C ARG A 128 0.07 16.17 -5.01
N SER A 129 -1.25 16.25 -5.11
CA SER A 129 -1.91 16.99 -6.19
C SER A 129 -1.53 18.48 -6.21
N LYS A 130 -1.35 19.08 -5.04
CA LYS A 130 -0.90 20.46 -4.90
C LYS A 130 0.56 20.63 -5.32
N PHE A 131 1.44 19.73 -4.87
CA PHE A 131 2.85 19.76 -5.27
C PHE A 131 3.04 19.56 -6.78
N GLU A 132 2.30 18.63 -7.37
CA GLU A 132 2.40 18.30 -8.78
C GLU A 132 1.54 19.21 -9.67
N LYS A 133 0.75 20.12 -9.08
CA LYS A 133 -0.20 21.00 -9.76
C LYS A 133 -1.19 20.24 -10.65
N ILE A 134 -1.76 19.17 -10.10
CA ILE A 134 -2.74 18.30 -10.75
C ILE A 134 -4.12 18.57 -10.16
N ASN A 135 -5.15 18.65 -11.00
CA ASN A 135 -6.53 18.56 -10.54
C ASN A 135 -6.87 17.10 -10.20
N PHE A 136 -7.02 16.78 -8.91
CA PHE A 136 -7.26 15.41 -8.45
C PHE A 136 -8.74 14.98 -8.54
N LEU A 137 -9.65 15.90 -8.90
CA LEU A 137 -11.11 15.65 -8.92
C LEU A 137 -11.65 15.21 -10.27
N ASP A 138 -10.89 15.36 -11.37
CA ASP A 138 -11.33 14.97 -12.71
C ASP A 138 -10.66 13.68 -13.19
N GLN A 139 -11.21 13.05 -14.22
CA GLN A 139 -10.70 11.79 -14.79
C GLN A 139 -10.78 11.82 -16.34
N PRO A 140 -10.07 12.72 -17.00
CA PRO A 140 -10.24 12.95 -18.45
C PRO A 140 -9.92 11.71 -19.30
N ALA A 141 -8.95 10.90 -18.92
CA ALA A 141 -8.58 9.68 -19.66
C ALA A 141 -9.69 8.60 -19.61
N VAL A 142 -10.39 8.49 -18.48
CA VAL A 142 -11.49 7.52 -18.32
C VAL A 142 -12.69 7.89 -19.20
N GLU A 143 -12.93 9.18 -19.43
CA GLU A 143 -13.99 9.64 -20.32
C GLU A 143 -13.74 9.23 -21.79
N ILE A 144 -12.48 9.17 -22.24
CA ILE A 144 -12.11 8.65 -23.55
C ILE A 144 -12.46 7.16 -23.65
N LEU A 145 -12.11 6.37 -22.63
CA LEU A 145 -12.43 4.95 -22.58
C LEU A 145 -13.94 4.72 -22.64
N LYS A 146 -14.73 5.46 -21.85
CA LYS A 146 -16.20 5.37 -21.85
C LYS A 146 -16.82 5.69 -23.20
N LYS A 147 -16.28 6.68 -23.94
CA LYS A 147 -16.75 7.00 -25.28
C LYS A 147 -16.49 5.84 -26.25
N ASN A 148 -15.32 5.22 -26.19
CA ASN A 148 -14.98 4.11 -27.07
C ASN A 148 -15.72 2.80 -26.76
N THR A 149 -16.25 2.64 -25.54
CA THR A 149 -17.03 1.46 -25.14
C THR A 149 -18.54 1.60 -25.42
N LYS A 150 -19.01 2.80 -25.76
CA LYS A 150 -20.41 3.08 -26.12
C LYS A 150 -20.67 3.06 -27.64
N ALA A 151 -19.64 2.78 -28.45
CA ALA A 151 -19.75 2.74 -29.91
C ALA A 151 -20.26 1.39 -30.43
#